data_dd3e60df990ad7bb96fbc01c7406d253
#
_entry.id   dd3e60df990ad7bb96fbc01c7406d253
#
_cell.length_a   1.000
_cell.length_b   1.000
_cell.length_c   1.000
_cell.angle_alpha   90.00
_cell.angle_beta   90.00
_cell.angle_gamma   90.00
#
_symmetry.space_group_name_H-M   'P 1'
#
loop_
_entity.id
_entity.type
_entity.pdbx_description
1 polymer ?
#
loop_
_entity_poly.entity_id
_entity_poly.type
_entity_poly.pdbx_seq_one_letter_code
_entity_poly.pdbx_strand_id
1 'polypeptide(L)'
;VTNTNRIKIRGIRQDIMLEDMKADEKIRIQYSSKFAGSSNYWKNSIGMNNGLRKLNVYAKKQETENKFRKWYAADDKLKSKYGNALTLIETANKGIKEYQSAAQYISETMLRGIEIFGFANRVSNMLDKPNEIKEYAKGFYKDYSKPTDKKIALAMLKLFDEDVDVNYHPAFLSSEVNNIRKGNFE
;
A
#
# COMPACT_ATOMS: atom_id res chain seq x y z
N VAL A 1 2.13 11.14 -0.41
CA VAL A 1 2.56 9.94 0.33
C VAL A 1 1.96 8.70 -0.30
N THR A 2 0.64 8.53 -0.31
CA THR A 2 -0.05 7.29 -0.75
C THR A 2 0.35 6.80 -2.15
N ASN A 3 0.40 7.68 -3.14
CA ASN A 3 0.82 7.28 -4.50
C ASN A 3 2.31 6.91 -4.56
N THR A 4 3.17 7.61 -3.82
CA THR A 4 4.61 7.33 -3.79
C THR A 4 4.89 5.95 -3.21
N ASN A 5 4.28 5.62 -2.07
CA ASN A 5 4.41 4.30 -1.46
C ASN A 5 3.91 3.20 -2.42
N ARG A 6 2.74 3.41 -3.03
CA ARG A 6 2.18 2.45 -3.99
C ARG A 6 3.07 2.24 -5.22
N ILE A 7 3.68 3.30 -5.74
CA ILE A 7 4.63 3.20 -6.86
C ILE A 7 5.83 2.35 -6.46
N LYS A 8 6.42 2.59 -5.28
CA LYS A 8 7.56 1.82 -4.77
C LYS A 8 7.21 0.35 -4.58
N ILE A 9 6.17 0.08 -3.79
CA ILE A 9 5.76 -1.30 -3.43
C ILE A 9 5.41 -2.11 -4.68
N ARG A 10 4.55 -1.56 -5.55
CA ARG A 10 4.11 -2.28 -6.75
C ARG A 10 5.21 -2.41 -7.79
N GLY A 11 6.15 -1.45 -7.87
CA GLY A 11 7.32 -1.54 -8.74
C GLY A 11 8.15 -2.78 -8.41
N ILE A 12 8.58 -2.91 -7.15
CA ILE A 12 9.38 -4.06 -6.68
C ILE A 12 8.66 -5.39 -6.92
N ARG A 13 7.36 -5.46 -6.60
CA ARG A 13 6.57 -6.66 -6.85
C ARG A 13 6.50 -7.03 -8.33
N GLN A 14 6.33 -6.04 -9.20
CA GLN A 14 6.24 -6.25 -10.65
C GLN A 14 7.56 -6.73 -11.24
N ASP A 15 8.70 -6.22 -10.75
CA ASP A 15 10.01 -6.65 -11.21
C ASP A 15 10.22 -8.14 -10.94
N ILE A 16 9.86 -8.62 -9.74
CA ILE A 16 9.92 -10.04 -9.37
C ILE A 16 9.00 -10.89 -10.26
N MET A 17 7.72 -10.45 -10.43
CA MET A 17 6.80 -11.18 -11.31
C MET A 17 7.30 -11.24 -12.74
N LEU A 18 7.83 -10.15 -13.27
CA LEU A 18 8.32 -10.05 -14.65
C LEU A 18 9.54 -10.95 -14.88
N GLU A 19 10.44 -11.02 -13.90
CA GLU A 19 11.61 -11.92 -13.96
C GLU A 19 11.17 -13.38 -14.06
N ASP A 20 10.29 -13.82 -13.14
CA ASP A 20 9.79 -15.20 -13.13
C ASP A 20 8.94 -15.53 -14.37
N MET A 21 8.12 -14.59 -14.85
CA MET A 21 7.34 -14.74 -16.08
C MET A 21 8.20 -14.85 -17.34
N LYS A 22 9.41 -14.28 -17.35
CA LYS A 22 10.36 -14.44 -18.45
C LYS A 22 11.09 -15.79 -18.40
N ALA A 23 11.31 -16.31 -17.19
CA ALA A 23 12.03 -17.54 -16.96
C ALA A 23 11.17 -18.79 -17.17
N ASP A 24 9.86 -18.72 -16.94
CA ASP A 24 8.93 -19.86 -16.96
C ASP A 24 7.61 -19.50 -17.63
N GLU A 25 7.25 -20.23 -18.69
CA GLU A 25 6.00 -20.03 -19.42
C GLU A 25 4.75 -20.32 -18.57
N LYS A 26 4.80 -21.31 -17.70
CA LYS A 26 3.70 -21.60 -16.77
C LYS A 26 3.46 -20.43 -15.84
N ILE A 27 4.53 -19.88 -15.26
CA ILE A 27 4.43 -18.67 -14.42
C ILE A 27 3.90 -17.49 -15.25
N ARG A 28 4.32 -17.34 -16.49
CA ARG A 28 3.80 -16.30 -17.37
C ARG A 28 2.29 -16.41 -17.55
N ILE A 29 1.76 -17.60 -17.76
CA ILE A 29 0.31 -17.82 -17.89
C ILE A 29 -0.41 -17.49 -16.57
N GLN A 30 0.08 -18.01 -15.44
CA GLN A 30 -0.52 -17.80 -14.12
C GLN A 30 -0.50 -16.34 -13.64
N TYR A 31 0.56 -15.61 -13.98
CA TYR A 31 0.80 -14.26 -13.44
C TYR A 31 0.48 -13.10 -14.40
N SER A 32 0.22 -13.34 -15.68
CA SER A 32 -0.07 -12.29 -16.65
C SER A 32 -1.21 -11.36 -16.22
N SER A 33 -2.32 -11.90 -15.77
CA SER A 33 -3.47 -11.10 -15.29
C SER A 33 -3.14 -10.33 -14.01
N LYS A 34 -2.44 -10.97 -13.08
CA LYS A 34 -2.02 -10.37 -11.80
C LYS A 34 -1.04 -9.22 -12.03
N PHE A 35 -0.07 -9.42 -12.93
CA PHE A 35 0.87 -8.41 -13.37
C PHE A 35 0.17 -7.23 -14.05
N ALA A 36 -0.73 -7.49 -14.99
CA ALA A 36 -1.50 -6.46 -15.69
C ALA A 36 -2.33 -5.61 -14.71
N GLY A 37 -3.04 -6.26 -13.77
CA GLY A 37 -3.79 -5.57 -12.73
C GLY A 37 -2.90 -4.69 -11.85
N SER A 38 -1.78 -5.22 -11.35
CA SER A 38 -0.81 -4.45 -10.56
C SER A 38 -0.25 -3.26 -11.35
N SER A 39 0.12 -3.47 -12.62
CA SER A 39 0.67 -2.47 -13.53
C SER A 39 -0.30 -1.33 -13.80
N ASN A 40 -1.59 -1.60 -13.96
CA ASN A 40 -2.60 -0.57 -14.14
C ASN A 40 -2.67 0.38 -12.94
N TYR A 41 -2.70 -0.13 -11.72
CA TYR A 41 -2.68 0.70 -10.50
C TYR A 41 -1.36 1.45 -10.32
N TRP A 42 -0.25 0.84 -10.70
CA TRP A 42 1.07 1.48 -10.66
C TRP A 42 1.15 2.66 -11.63
N LYS A 43 0.78 2.46 -12.90
CA LYS A 43 0.72 3.50 -13.93
C LYS A 43 -0.24 4.62 -13.55
N ASN A 44 -1.41 4.30 -13.00
CA ASN A 44 -2.37 5.27 -12.50
C ASN A 44 -1.75 6.15 -11.39
N SER A 45 -1.04 5.55 -10.43
CA SER A 45 -0.39 6.29 -9.34
C SER A 45 0.71 7.23 -9.87
N ILE A 46 1.49 6.81 -10.87
CA ILE A 46 2.46 7.66 -11.57
C ILE A 46 1.75 8.81 -12.29
N GLY A 47 0.70 8.49 -13.06
CA GLY A 47 -0.09 9.49 -13.79
C GLY A 47 -0.69 10.55 -12.86
N MET A 48 -1.25 10.13 -11.72
CA MET A 48 -1.76 11.04 -10.70
C MET A 48 -0.67 11.96 -10.13
N ASN A 49 0.49 11.42 -9.77
CA ASN A 49 1.60 12.23 -9.27
C ASN A 49 2.08 13.24 -10.31
N ASN A 50 2.22 12.82 -11.56
CA ASN A 50 2.62 13.70 -12.66
C ASN A 50 1.55 14.78 -12.93
N GLY A 51 0.27 14.42 -12.91
CA GLY A 51 -0.85 15.35 -13.04
C GLY A 51 -0.84 16.41 -11.93
N LEU A 52 -0.70 16.01 -10.66
CA LEU A 52 -0.64 16.91 -9.52
C LEU A 52 0.52 17.93 -9.65
N ARG A 53 1.69 17.46 -10.11
CA ARG A 53 2.86 18.32 -10.34
C ARG A 53 2.62 19.28 -11.52
N LYS A 54 2.19 18.73 -12.67
CA LYS A 54 1.96 19.52 -13.89
C LYS A 54 0.90 20.63 -13.69
N LEU A 55 -0.14 20.33 -12.94
CA LEU A 55 -1.22 21.27 -12.62
C LEU A 55 -0.88 22.22 -11.46
N ASN A 56 0.30 22.05 -10.86
CA ASN A 56 0.77 22.84 -9.71
C ASN A 56 -0.26 22.90 -8.56
N VAL A 57 -0.87 21.75 -8.26
CA VAL A 57 -2.01 21.66 -7.32
C VAL A 57 -1.62 22.15 -5.93
N TYR A 58 -0.39 21.87 -5.47
CA TYR A 58 0.09 22.31 -4.17
C TYR A 58 0.10 23.84 -4.04
N ALA A 59 0.68 24.54 -5.01
CA ALA A 59 0.72 26.02 -4.98
C ALA A 59 -0.68 26.64 -5.07
N LYS A 60 -1.57 26.08 -5.92
CA LYS A 60 -2.98 26.51 -5.99
C LYS A 60 -3.71 26.35 -4.66
N LYS A 61 -3.44 25.23 -3.96
CA LYS A 61 -4.01 25.00 -2.63
C LYS A 61 -3.50 26.00 -1.61
N GLN A 62 -2.19 26.27 -1.59
CA GLN A 62 -1.61 27.31 -0.72
C GLN A 62 -2.19 28.69 -1.00
N GLU A 63 -2.38 29.05 -2.27
CA GLU A 63 -3.02 30.31 -2.64
C GLU A 63 -4.46 30.41 -2.09
N THR A 64 -5.22 29.33 -2.23
CA THR A 64 -6.59 29.26 -1.69
C THR A 64 -6.60 29.41 -0.17
N GLU A 65 -5.70 28.74 0.53
CA GLU A 65 -5.55 28.85 1.99
C GLU A 65 -5.13 30.28 2.41
N ASN A 66 -4.24 30.91 1.64
CA ASN A 66 -3.86 32.30 1.89
C ASN A 66 -5.02 33.30 1.68
N LYS A 67 -5.87 33.07 0.64
CA LYS A 67 -7.09 33.84 0.45
C LYS A 67 -8.06 33.65 1.62
N PHE A 68 -8.21 32.43 2.11
CA PHE A 68 -9.04 32.12 3.27
C PHE A 68 -8.49 32.80 4.55
N ARG A 69 -7.17 32.78 4.79
CA ARG A 69 -6.55 33.49 5.91
C ARG A 69 -6.83 34.99 5.88
N LYS A 70 -6.70 35.62 4.70
CA LYS A 70 -7.00 37.06 4.53
C LYS A 70 -8.48 37.36 4.77
N TRP A 71 -9.37 36.50 4.29
CA TRP A 71 -10.80 36.67 4.44
C TRP A 71 -11.23 36.65 5.91
N TYR A 72 -10.86 35.65 6.70
CA TYR A 72 -11.28 35.62 8.10
C TYR A 72 -10.54 36.63 8.98
N ALA A 73 -9.33 37.06 8.60
CA ALA A 73 -8.58 38.07 9.36
C ALA A 73 -9.18 39.49 9.25
N ALA A 74 -10.03 39.73 8.27
CA ALA A 74 -10.65 41.05 8.04
C ALA A 74 -11.83 41.34 8.99
N ASP A 75 -12.33 40.38 9.75
CA ASP A 75 -13.47 40.50 10.65
C ASP A 75 -13.24 39.70 11.93
N ASP A 76 -13.40 40.33 13.10
CA ASP A 76 -13.13 39.68 14.39
C ASP A 76 -14.05 38.50 14.69
N LYS A 77 -15.30 38.51 14.23
CA LYS A 77 -16.23 37.38 14.39
C LYS A 77 -15.78 36.19 13.52
N LEU A 78 -15.35 36.47 12.28
CA LEU A 78 -14.81 35.43 11.38
C LEU A 78 -13.50 34.88 11.92
N LYS A 79 -12.62 35.75 12.44
CA LYS A 79 -11.35 35.36 13.05
C LYS A 79 -11.57 34.49 14.27
N SER A 80 -12.50 34.84 15.14
CA SER A 80 -12.88 34.02 16.31
C SER A 80 -13.38 32.63 15.89
N LYS A 81 -14.19 32.56 14.82
CA LYS A 81 -14.80 31.30 14.36
C LYS A 81 -13.86 30.43 13.55
N TYR A 82 -13.01 30.98 12.70
CA TYR A 82 -12.24 30.24 11.69
C TYR A 82 -10.72 30.35 11.84
N GLY A 83 -10.22 31.20 12.74
CA GLY A 83 -8.79 31.48 12.86
C GLY A 83 -7.91 30.26 13.09
N ASN A 84 -8.43 29.23 13.77
CA ASN A 84 -7.72 27.98 14.05
C ASN A 84 -7.97 26.86 13.02
N ALA A 85 -8.85 27.05 12.04
CA ALA A 85 -9.30 25.96 11.18
C ALA A 85 -8.15 25.27 10.42
N LEU A 86 -7.28 26.07 9.77
CA LEU A 86 -6.14 25.52 9.02
C LEU A 86 -5.09 24.86 9.93
N THR A 87 -4.85 25.43 11.10
CA THR A 87 -3.93 24.86 12.10
C THR A 87 -4.44 23.52 12.63
N LEU A 88 -5.74 23.42 12.92
CA LEU A 88 -6.37 22.16 13.34
C LEU A 88 -6.25 21.09 12.27
N ILE A 89 -6.52 21.45 11.00
CA ILE A 89 -6.38 20.53 9.86
C ILE A 89 -4.92 20.07 9.71
N GLU A 90 -3.96 20.98 9.81
CA GLU A 90 -2.54 20.65 9.71
C GLU A 90 -2.08 19.73 10.84
N THR A 91 -2.47 20.05 12.08
CA THR A 91 -2.15 19.23 13.26
C THR A 91 -2.75 17.84 13.16
N ALA A 92 -4.02 17.74 12.78
CA ALA A 92 -4.69 16.45 12.56
C ALA A 92 -3.97 15.62 11.47
N ASN A 93 -3.65 16.24 10.33
CA ASN A 93 -2.94 15.55 9.26
C ASN A 93 -1.53 15.10 9.67
N LYS A 94 -0.80 15.88 10.46
CA LYS A 94 0.50 15.47 11.00
C LYS A 94 0.35 14.28 11.93
N GLY A 95 -0.65 14.29 12.84
CA GLY A 95 -0.86 13.23 13.82
C GLY A 95 -1.26 11.88 13.20
N ILE A 96 -1.95 11.87 12.05
CA ILE A 96 -2.40 10.62 11.41
C ILE A 96 -1.50 10.12 10.28
N LYS A 97 -0.53 10.92 9.84
CA LYS A 97 0.27 10.63 8.63
C LYS A 97 1.01 9.30 8.71
N GLU A 98 1.64 9.01 9.83
CA GLU A 98 2.42 7.79 10.03
C GLU A 98 1.53 6.55 10.10
N TYR A 99 0.42 6.64 10.83
CA TYR A 99 -0.62 5.59 10.85
C TYR A 99 -1.17 5.28 9.46
N GLN A 100 -1.48 6.31 8.68
CA GLN A 100 -1.95 6.14 7.31
C GLN A 100 -0.90 5.49 6.42
N SER A 101 0.38 5.86 6.59
CA SER A 101 1.49 5.24 5.86
C SER A 101 1.63 3.77 6.23
N ALA A 102 1.68 3.44 7.52
CA ALA A 102 1.77 2.07 8.02
C ALA A 102 0.59 1.21 7.56
N ALA A 103 -0.64 1.69 7.69
CA ALA A 103 -1.84 1.00 7.23
C ALA A 103 -1.82 0.74 5.72
N GLN A 104 -1.31 1.69 4.94
CA GLN A 104 -1.14 1.51 3.50
C GLN A 104 -0.08 0.46 3.18
N TYR A 105 1.05 0.46 3.89
CA TYR A 105 2.07 -0.56 3.71
C TYR A 105 1.51 -1.94 4.03
N ILE A 106 0.83 -2.15 5.16
CA ILE A 106 0.15 -3.42 5.47
C ILE A 106 -0.77 -3.85 4.32
N SER A 107 -1.61 -2.94 3.84
CA SER A 107 -2.54 -3.25 2.76
C SER A 107 -1.86 -3.61 1.44
N GLU A 108 -0.84 -2.86 1.01
CA GLU A 108 -0.21 -3.03 -0.30
C GLU A 108 0.87 -4.12 -0.31
N THR A 109 1.60 -4.34 0.80
CA THR A 109 2.64 -5.37 0.90
C THR A 109 2.05 -6.71 1.29
N MET A 110 1.29 -6.79 2.37
CA MET A 110 0.82 -8.06 2.93
C MET A 110 -0.49 -8.51 2.28
N LEU A 111 -1.58 -7.75 2.45
CA LEU A 111 -2.91 -8.22 2.06
C LEU A 111 -3.12 -8.30 0.54
N ARG A 112 -2.46 -7.44 -0.23
CA ARG A 112 -2.57 -7.37 -1.70
C ARG A 112 -1.28 -7.70 -2.42
N GLY A 113 -0.16 -7.71 -1.71
CA GLY A 113 1.16 -7.99 -2.25
C GLY A 113 1.50 -9.48 -2.21
N ILE A 114 1.35 -10.10 -1.05
CA ILE A 114 1.67 -11.51 -0.80
C ILE A 114 0.38 -12.32 -0.96
N GLU A 115 0.36 -13.23 -1.93
CA GLU A 115 -0.87 -13.94 -2.31
C GLU A 115 -1.38 -14.85 -1.21
N ILE A 116 -0.49 -15.60 -0.55
CA ILE A 116 -0.89 -16.52 0.52
C ILE A 116 -1.45 -15.76 1.74
N PHE A 117 -0.98 -14.54 2.02
CA PHE A 117 -1.55 -13.70 3.08
C PHE A 117 -2.95 -13.20 2.73
N GLY A 118 -3.13 -12.79 1.47
CA GLY A 118 -4.44 -12.42 0.95
C GLY A 118 -5.43 -13.59 0.99
N PHE A 119 -4.97 -14.79 0.64
CA PHE A 119 -5.74 -16.03 0.75
C PHE A 119 -6.14 -16.32 2.20
N ALA A 120 -5.18 -16.31 3.13
CA ALA A 120 -5.43 -16.55 4.55
C ALA A 120 -6.42 -15.54 5.15
N ASN A 121 -6.26 -14.26 4.83
CA ASN A 121 -7.19 -13.21 5.25
C ASN A 121 -8.60 -13.41 4.68
N ARG A 122 -8.73 -13.91 3.45
CA ARG A 122 -10.03 -14.24 2.86
C ARG A 122 -10.67 -15.42 3.57
N VAL A 123 -9.92 -16.48 3.79
CA VAL A 123 -10.40 -17.72 4.44
C VAL A 123 -10.80 -17.45 5.89
N SER A 124 -10.06 -16.61 6.63
CA SER A 124 -10.39 -16.27 8.02
C SER A 124 -11.75 -15.61 8.18
N ASN A 125 -12.27 -14.99 7.11
CA ASN A 125 -13.62 -14.40 7.09
C ASN A 125 -14.72 -15.37 6.59
N MET A 126 -14.38 -16.67 6.38
CA MET A 126 -15.28 -17.67 5.82
C MET A 126 -15.25 -18.99 6.61
N LEU A 127 -14.77 -18.98 7.86
CA LEU A 127 -14.54 -20.19 8.66
C LEU A 127 -15.83 -20.99 8.93
N ASP A 128 -16.98 -20.35 8.90
CA ASP A 128 -18.31 -20.94 9.00
C ASP A 128 -18.81 -21.61 7.69
N LYS A 129 -18.01 -21.49 6.58
CA LYS A 129 -18.41 -21.91 5.23
C LYS A 129 -17.41 -22.86 4.57
N PRO A 130 -17.23 -24.08 5.08
CA PRO A 130 -16.17 -24.99 4.63
C PRO A 130 -16.23 -25.36 3.14
N ASN A 131 -17.43 -25.41 2.55
CA ASN A 131 -17.56 -25.70 1.12
C ASN A 131 -17.11 -24.52 0.25
N GLU A 132 -17.42 -23.28 0.65
CA GLU A 132 -16.95 -22.08 -0.05
C GLU A 132 -15.41 -21.97 0.04
N ILE A 133 -14.82 -22.29 1.20
CA ILE A 133 -13.35 -22.34 1.38
C ILE A 133 -12.73 -23.34 0.40
N LYS A 134 -13.33 -24.54 0.27
CA LYS A 134 -12.83 -25.60 -0.63
C LYS A 134 -12.80 -25.15 -2.09
N GLU A 135 -13.88 -24.54 -2.56
CA GLU A 135 -13.96 -24.04 -3.93
C GLU A 135 -13.01 -22.84 -4.15
N TYR A 136 -12.93 -21.93 -3.19
CA TYR A 136 -11.99 -20.81 -3.25
C TYR A 136 -10.52 -21.29 -3.28
N ALA A 137 -10.17 -22.27 -2.46
CA ALA A 137 -8.84 -22.86 -2.45
C ALA A 137 -8.47 -23.52 -3.79
N LYS A 138 -9.39 -24.28 -4.41
CA LYS A 138 -9.15 -24.85 -5.75
C LYS A 138 -8.85 -23.77 -6.80
N GLY A 139 -9.63 -22.69 -6.80
CA GLY A 139 -9.38 -21.54 -7.70
C GLY A 139 -8.05 -20.87 -7.43
N PHE A 140 -7.73 -20.64 -6.17
CA PHE A 140 -6.48 -20.01 -5.75
C PHE A 140 -5.26 -20.82 -6.19
N TYR A 141 -5.20 -22.11 -5.84
CA TYR A 141 -4.05 -22.97 -6.13
C TYR A 141 -3.84 -23.27 -7.62
N LYS A 142 -4.86 -23.10 -8.46
CA LYS A 142 -4.73 -23.23 -9.91
C LYS A 142 -3.72 -22.21 -10.48
N ASP A 143 -3.77 -20.98 -9.98
CA ASP A 143 -2.97 -19.85 -10.49
C ASP A 143 -1.93 -19.36 -9.47
N TYR A 144 -1.61 -20.16 -8.45
CA TYR A 144 -0.65 -19.85 -7.41
C TYR A 144 0.72 -20.48 -7.69
N SER A 145 1.78 -19.68 -7.54
CA SER A 145 3.16 -20.15 -7.57
C SER A 145 3.83 -19.88 -6.23
N LYS A 146 4.03 -20.93 -5.42
CA LYS A 146 4.72 -20.81 -4.13
C LYS A 146 6.12 -20.19 -4.28
N PRO A 147 6.99 -20.59 -5.24
CA PRO A 147 8.31 -19.99 -5.38
C PRO A 147 8.27 -18.48 -5.67
N THR A 148 7.38 -18.06 -6.57
CA THR A 148 7.23 -16.64 -6.93
C THR A 148 6.67 -15.83 -5.76
N ASP A 149 5.62 -16.34 -5.08
CA ASP A 149 5.03 -15.66 -3.93
C ASP A 149 6.01 -15.58 -2.76
N LYS A 150 6.87 -16.58 -2.56
CA LYS A 150 7.95 -16.56 -1.56
C LYS A 150 8.95 -15.43 -1.82
N LYS A 151 9.38 -15.22 -3.08
CA LYS A 151 10.25 -14.08 -3.46
C LYS A 151 9.56 -12.75 -3.19
N ILE A 152 8.28 -12.64 -3.56
CA ILE A 152 7.47 -11.45 -3.31
C ILE A 152 7.34 -11.22 -1.79
N ALA A 153 7.00 -12.25 -1.02
CA ALA A 153 6.85 -12.14 0.43
C ALA A 153 8.14 -11.63 1.10
N LEU A 154 9.30 -12.20 0.74
CA LEU A 154 10.58 -11.75 1.24
C LEU A 154 10.85 -10.27 0.96
N ALA A 155 10.62 -9.85 -0.28
CA ALA A 155 10.83 -8.46 -0.68
C ALA A 155 9.83 -7.50 0.02
N MET A 156 8.57 -7.89 0.12
CA MET A 156 7.52 -7.08 0.74
C MET A 156 7.71 -6.93 2.26
N LEU A 157 8.09 -7.99 2.95
CA LEU A 157 8.33 -7.94 4.39
C LEU A 157 9.60 -7.13 4.72
N LYS A 158 10.66 -7.27 3.93
CA LYS A 158 11.86 -6.41 4.05
C LYS A 158 11.52 -4.94 3.84
N LEU A 159 10.79 -4.64 2.78
CA LEU A 159 10.37 -3.27 2.47
C LEU A 159 9.50 -2.67 3.58
N PHE A 160 8.62 -3.47 4.18
CA PHE A 160 7.82 -3.04 5.32
C PHE A 160 8.70 -2.72 6.53
N ASP A 161 9.65 -3.59 6.85
CA ASP A 161 10.58 -3.43 7.97
C ASP A 161 11.46 -2.18 7.81
N GLU A 162 11.89 -1.87 6.58
CA GLU A 162 12.74 -0.73 6.28
C GLU A 162 12.01 0.61 6.28
N ASP A 163 10.77 0.63 5.80
CA ASP A 163 10.03 1.87 5.50
C ASP A 163 8.99 2.27 6.55
N VAL A 164 8.63 1.36 7.47
CA VAL A 164 7.62 1.58 8.50
C VAL A 164 8.28 1.59 9.87
N ASP A 165 8.00 2.64 10.66
CA ASP A 165 8.50 2.73 12.02
C ASP A 165 8.07 1.50 12.86
N VAL A 166 9.00 0.96 13.63
CA VAL A 166 8.81 -0.26 14.45
C VAL A 166 7.62 -0.17 15.41
N ASN A 167 7.26 1.04 15.85
CA ASN A 167 6.09 1.28 16.70
C ASN A 167 4.75 0.96 16.02
N TYR A 168 4.75 0.85 14.70
CA TYR A 168 3.58 0.49 13.90
C TYR A 168 3.64 -0.94 13.34
N HIS A 169 4.65 -1.72 13.75
CA HIS A 169 4.75 -3.11 13.32
C HIS A 169 3.71 -3.97 14.05
N PRO A 170 2.92 -4.78 13.32
CA PRO A 170 2.07 -5.77 13.96
C PRO A 170 2.90 -6.78 14.77
N ALA A 171 2.40 -7.19 15.93
CA ALA A 171 3.14 -8.07 16.84
C ALA A 171 3.61 -9.39 16.19
N PHE A 172 2.80 -9.98 15.29
CA PHE A 172 3.16 -11.19 14.56
C PHE A 172 4.34 -11.00 13.59
N LEU A 173 4.57 -9.76 13.12
CA LEU A 173 5.59 -9.49 12.13
C LEU A 173 7.00 -9.51 12.71
N SER A 174 7.14 -9.22 14.00
CA SER A 174 8.45 -9.15 14.66
C SER A 174 9.20 -10.48 14.60
N SER A 175 8.50 -11.62 14.75
CA SER A 175 9.10 -12.95 14.60
C SER A 175 9.51 -13.24 13.16
N GLU A 176 8.65 -12.91 12.18
CA GLU A 176 8.92 -13.17 10.77
C GLU A 176 10.04 -12.27 10.23
N VAL A 177 10.07 -11.00 10.61
CA VAL A 177 11.17 -10.09 10.26
C VAL A 177 12.50 -10.56 10.85
N ASN A 178 12.50 -11.07 12.09
CA ASN A 178 13.70 -11.64 12.69
C ASN A 178 14.16 -12.91 11.96
N ASN A 179 13.24 -13.77 11.53
CA ASN A 179 13.54 -14.94 10.72
C ASN A 179 14.15 -14.54 9.37
N ILE A 180 13.58 -13.55 8.69
CA ILE A 180 14.11 -13.01 7.44
C ILE A 180 15.52 -12.45 7.62
N ARG A 181 15.75 -11.66 8.68
CA ARG A 181 17.07 -11.09 9.00
C ARG A 181 18.13 -12.17 9.25
N LYS A 182 17.74 -13.31 9.80
CA LYS A 182 18.59 -14.46 10.04
C LYS A 182 18.76 -15.39 8.83
N GLY A 183 18.07 -15.10 7.71
CA GLY A 183 18.07 -15.94 6.53
C GLY A 183 17.20 -17.21 6.62
N ASN A 184 16.39 -17.34 7.68
CA ASN A 184 15.57 -18.52 7.96
C ASN A 184 14.11 -18.35 7.48
N PHE A 185 13.91 -17.78 6.32
CA PHE A 185 12.57 -17.64 5.73
C PHE A 185 12.25 -18.88 4.88
N GLU A 186 11.43 -19.80 5.39
CA GLU A 186 10.95 -20.99 4.68
C GLU A 186 9.56 -20.81 4.05
#